data_1730946754b62734be23be9f1525615e
#
_entry.id   1730946754b62734be23be9f1525615e
#
_cell.length_a   1.000
_cell.length_b   1.000
_cell.length_c   1.000
_cell.angle_alpha   90.00
_cell.angle_beta   90.00
_cell.angle_gamma   90.00
#
_symmetry.space_group_name_H-M   'P 1'
#
loop_
_entity.id
_entity.type
_entity.pdbx_description
1 polymer ?
#
loop_
_entity_poly.entity_id
_entity_poly.type
_entity_poly.pdbx_seq_one_letter_code
_entity_poly.pdbx_strand_id
1 'polypeptide(L)'
;MSSLSRRHFLAATSAELASTSFLTSAARGVTVQAPKRRINLGIQLYSLREFSVEDALKQAKDIGFTHVEFYGNMLPLNSTPEKIAAVKKQVADLGLTISAHGVNPFSKDAGANRKWFEFAKAVGIPCISADPDPDSFASLNELVKEFDIRVAIHNHGPTHRYNKAIDVLRAIEKHDPRIGACADLGHYIRSGEKPTEVIRLLKGRLYGIHLKDFAEMQDKTKGVILGKGHLDCNAVVDALLAVDFPANGAFSLEYEENPKDPIADIKECFAVANAAVSRVNAKS
;
A
#
# COMPACT_ATOMS: atom_id res chain seq x y z
N MET A 1 -14.38 -53.08 51.97
CA MET A 1 -13.91 -53.53 53.28
C MET A 1 -12.80 -52.65 53.72
N SER A 2 -13.01 -51.95 54.81
CA SER A 2 -12.16 -51.42 55.87
C SER A 2 -11.02 -50.48 55.45
N SER A 3 -11.03 -49.24 55.75
CA SER A 3 -11.21 -48.43 56.99
C SER A 3 -9.92 -48.17 57.73
N LEU A 4 -9.76 -46.89 58.10
CA LEU A 4 -9.04 -46.34 59.25
C LEU A 4 -7.52 -46.07 59.05
N SER A 5 -6.89 -45.04 59.63
CA SER A 5 -7.27 -43.95 60.50
C SER A 5 -6.00 -43.12 60.84
N ARG A 6 -6.21 -41.81 60.97
CA ARG A 6 -5.55 -40.78 61.80
C ARG A 6 -4.45 -41.21 62.84
N ARG A 7 -3.33 -40.44 62.93
CA ARG A 7 -3.06 -39.53 64.10
C ARG A 7 -1.61 -39.03 64.11
N HIS A 8 -1.52 -37.69 64.15
CA HIS A 8 -0.69 -36.80 64.95
C HIS A 8 0.75 -37.20 65.34
N PHE A 9 1.71 -36.32 65.04
CA PHE A 9 2.64 -35.84 66.05
C PHE A 9 3.11 -34.40 65.77
N LEU A 10 2.89 -33.50 66.76
CA LEU A 10 3.42 -32.16 66.84
C LEU A 10 4.84 -32.24 67.39
N ALA A 11 5.78 -31.51 66.81
CA ALA A 11 6.96 -31.04 67.50
C ALA A 11 7.34 -29.66 66.99
N ALA A 12 7.24 -28.69 67.89
CA ALA A 12 7.67 -27.33 67.69
C ALA A 12 9.19 -27.23 67.89
N THR A 13 9.87 -26.50 67.01
CA THR A 13 11.13 -25.82 67.36
C THR A 13 11.15 -24.46 66.68
N SER A 14 11.26 -23.49 67.54
CA SER A 14 11.55 -22.07 67.29
C SER A 14 12.96 -21.89 66.73
N ALA A 15 13.15 -21.03 65.68
CA ALA A 15 14.28 -20.09 65.63
C ALA A 15 14.28 -19.25 64.37
N GLU A 16 14.45 -17.98 64.64
CA GLU A 16 15.14 -16.95 63.84
C GLU A 16 14.45 -16.35 62.61
N LEU A 17 13.91 -15.16 62.86
CA LEU A 17 13.61 -14.16 61.84
C LEU A 17 14.90 -13.63 61.22
N ALA A 18 15.14 -14.01 59.96
CA ALA A 18 16.06 -13.29 59.10
C ALA A 18 15.24 -12.41 58.15
N SER A 19 15.27 -11.10 58.41
CA SER A 19 14.65 -10.07 57.61
C SER A 19 15.43 -9.96 56.29
N THR A 20 14.97 -10.59 55.25
CA THR A 20 15.44 -10.35 53.90
C THR A 20 14.54 -9.26 53.26
N SER A 21 15.12 -8.06 53.18
CA SER A 21 14.54 -6.94 52.44
C SER A 21 14.50 -7.30 50.93
N PHE A 22 13.34 -7.64 50.46
CA PHE A 22 13.12 -7.73 49.02
C PHE A 22 13.12 -6.30 48.44
N LEU A 23 14.24 -5.94 47.80
CA LEU A 23 14.29 -4.81 46.90
C LEU A 23 13.40 -5.13 45.70
N THR A 24 12.17 -4.64 45.70
CA THR A 24 11.35 -4.63 44.51
C THR A 24 11.97 -3.68 43.49
N SER A 25 12.79 -4.23 42.62
CA SER A 25 13.21 -3.52 41.41
C SER A 25 11.95 -3.25 40.57
N ALA A 26 11.47 -2.02 40.63
CA ALA A 26 10.44 -1.54 39.72
C ALA A 26 11.02 -1.59 38.30
N ALA A 27 10.71 -2.66 37.57
CA ALA A 27 10.96 -2.71 36.15
C ALA A 27 10.18 -1.55 35.51
N ARG A 28 10.89 -0.48 35.18
CA ARG A 28 10.36 0.56 34.32
C ARG A 28 10.01 -0.09 32.99
N GLY A 29 8.74 -0.39 32.78
CA GLY A 29 8.22 -0.84 31.50
C GLY A 29 8.60 0.22 30.47
N VAL A 30 9.56 -0.12 29.61
CA VAL A 30 9.77 0.64 28.38
C VAL A 30 8.52 0.42 27.55
N THR A 31 7.61 1.36 27.59
CA THR A 31 6.50 1.41 26.63
C THR A 31 7.13 1.65 25.27
N VAL A 32 7.35 0.57 24.53
CA VAL A 32 7.67 0.66 23.09
C VAL A 32 6.42 1.27 22.46
N GLN A 33 6.49 2.57 22.21
CA GLN A 33 5.45 3.26 21.47
C GLN A 33 5.36 2.60 20.10
N ALA A 34 4.19 2.08 19.74
CA ALA A 34 3.97 1.52 18.41
C ALA A 34 4.42 2.56 17.36
N PRO A 35 5.13 2.14 16.29
CA PRO A 35 5.60 3.07 15.29
C PRO A 35 4.41 3.88 14.77
N LYS A 36 4.58 5.20 14.76
CA LYS A 36 3.56 6.13 14.26
C LYS A 36 3.17 5.74 12.84
N ARG A 37 1.89 5.44 12.63
CA ARG A 37 1.37 5.11 11.31
C ARG A 37 1.35 6.37 10.47
N ARG A 38 2.09 6.37 9.38
CA ARG A 38 2.11 7.48 8.43
C ARG A 38 1.60 7.01 7.09
N ILE A 39 0.73 7.80 6.50
CA ILE A 39 0.35 7.68 5.09
C ILE A 39 1.26 8.62 4.32
N ASN A 40 1.97 8.09 3.32
CA ASN A 40 2.90 8.86 2.50
C ASN A 40 2.24 9.13 1.14
N LEU A 41 1.99 10.40 0.85
CA LEU A 41 1.37 10.80 -0.41
C LEU A 41 2.39 10.75 -1.56
N GLY A 42 2.06 9.97 -2.56
CA GLY A 42 2.80 9.81 -3.80
C GLY A 42 1.99 10.20 -5.03
N ILE A 43 2.62 10.09 -6.18
CA ILE A 43 2.01 10.27 -7.50
C ILE A 43 2.35 9.09 -8.40
N GLN A 44 1.34 8.54 -9.08
CA GLN A 44 1.54 7.67 -10.23
C GLN A 44 1.99 8.51 -11.42
N LEU A 45 3.19 8.24 -11.93
CA LEU A 45 3.81 9.06 -12.98
C LEU A 45 3.09 9.02 -14.32
N TYR A 46 2.09 8.14 -14.48
CA TYR A 46 1.17 8.21 -15.63
C TYR A 46 0.41 9.54 -15.68
N SER A 47 0.21 10.20 -14.55
CA SER A 47 -0.33 11.56 -14.48
C SER A 47 0.55 12.61 -15.19
N LEU A 48 1.83 12.29 -15.37
CA LEU A 48 2.84 13.14 -16.01
C LEU A 48 3.41 12.48 -17.29
N ARG A 49 2.61 11.66 -17.96
CA ARG A 49 3.02 10.80 -19.09
C ARG A 49 3.57 11.53 -20.31
N GLU A 50 3.27 12.81 -20.48
CA GLU A 50 3.78 13.66 -21.57
C GLU A 50 5.13 14.33 -21.21
N PHE A 51 5.63 14.15 -19.98
CA PHE A 51 6.91 14.69 -19.53
C PHE A 51 8.03 13.66 -19.69
N SER A 52 9.27 14.14 -19.78
CA SER A 52 10.44 13.26 -19.57
C SER A 52 10.46 12.71 -18.15
N VAL A 53 11.17 11.60 -17.90
CA VAL A 53 11.33 11.04 -16.54
C VAL A 53 11.92 12.10 -15.58
N GLU A 54 12.92 12.84 -16.05
CA GLU A 54 13.57 13.89 -15.28
C GLU A 54 12.59 15.00 -14.88
N ASP A 55 11.85 15.53 -15.84
CA ASP A 55 10.88 16.60 -15.59
C ASP A 55 9.73 16.11 -14.72
N ALA A 56 9.23 14.88 -14.96
CA ALA A 56 8.16 14.29 -14.15
C ALA A 56 8.57 14.15 -12.67
N LEU A 57 9.78 13.67 -12.40
CA LEU A 57 10.31 13.57 -11.04
C LEU A 57 10.49 14.94 -10.39
N LYS A 58 11.01 15.91 -11.17
CA LYS A 58 11.15 17.28 -10.69
C LYS A 58 9.80 17.92 -10.37
N GLN A 59 8.80 17.79 -11.25
CA GLN A 59 7.44 18.26 -11.01
C GLN A 59 6.83 17.61 -9.77
N ALA A 60 6.98 16.29 -9.61
CA ALA A 60 6.50 15.58 -8.42
C ALA A 60 7.10 16.16 -7.14
N LYS A 61 8.41 16.42 -7.13
CA LYS A 61 9.11 17.06 -6.00
C LYS A 61 8.64 18.49 -5.75
N ASP A 62 8.59 19.32 -6.78
CA ASP A 62 8.24 20.74 -6.70
C ASP A 62 6.79 20.94 -6.22
N ILE A 63 5.87 20.01 -6.54
CA ILE A 63 4.48 20.01 -6.05
C ILE A 63 4.43 19.62 -4.55
N GLY A 64 5.35 18.77 -4.09
CA GLY A 64 5.45 18.36 -2.68
C GLY A 64 5.22 16.88 -2.42
N PHE A 65 5.12 16.05 -3.45
CA PHE A 65 5.05 14.61 -3.27
C PHE A 65 6.34 14.06 -2.64
N THR A 66 6.19 13.00 -1.85
CA THR A 66 7.32 12.30 -1.22
C THR A 66 7.58 10.94 -1.85
N HIS A 67 6.62 10.40 -2.56
CA HIS A 67 6.68 9.09 -3.19
C HIS A 67 6.28 9.17 -4.66
N VAL A 68 6.84 8.28 -5.47
CA VAL A 68 6.51 8.13 -6.88
C VAL A 68 6.25 6.67 -7.22
N GLU A 69 5.27 6.44 -8.07
CA GLU A 69 4.98 5.16 -8.66
C GLU A 69 5.29 5.22 -10.15
N PHE A 70 6.19 4.36 -10.62
CA PHE A 70 6.57 4.32 -12.02
C PHE A 70 5.62 3.46 -12.85
N TYR A 71 5.64 3.67 -14.17
CA TYR A 71 4.98 2.80 -15.14
C TYR A 71 5.90 2.46 -16.31
N GLY A 72 5.48 1.47 -17.12
CA GLY A 72 6.34 0.83 -18.10
C GLY A 72 7.02 1.74 -19.12
N ASN A 73 6.40 2.86 -19.54
CA ASN A 73 7.06 3.74 -20.52
C ASN A 73 8.15 4.62 -19.87
N MET A 74 8.00 4.96 -18.59
CA MET A 74 9.02 5.76 -17.89
C MET A 74 10.19 4.91 -17.38
N LEU A 75 9.91 3.69 -16.93
CA LEU A 75 10.95 2.74 -16.51
C LEU A 75 10.64 1.33 -17.03
N PRO A 76 10.99 1.02 -18.29
CA PRO A 76 10.67 -0.25 -18.91
C PRO A 76 11.36 -1.45 -18.26
N LEU A 77 10.71 -2.63 -18.32
CA LEU A 77 11.25 -3.91 -17.83
C LEU A 77 12.64 -4.24 -18.38
N ASN A 78 12.92 -3.86 -19.63
CA ASN A 78 14.20 -4.08 -20.31
C ASN A 78 15.22 -2.95 -20.09
N SER A 79 15.02 -2.11 -19.06
CA SER A 79 15.99 -1.09 -18.69
C SER A 79 17.33 -1.70 -18.31
N THR A 80 18.43 -1.10 -18.80
CA THR A 80 19.77 -1.56 -18.43
C THR A 80 20.09 -1.26 -16.95
N PRO A 81 21.05 -1.98 -16.33
CA PRO A 81 21.49 -1.69 -14.97
C PRO A 81 21.91 -0.23 -14.77
N GLU A 82 22.56 0.38 -15.76
CA GLU A 82 23.02 1.77 -15.73
C GLU A 82 21.83 2.74 -15.71
N LYS A 83 20.78 2.47 -16.52
CA LYS A 83 19.55 3.27 -16.53
C LYS A 83 18.82 3.14 -15.17
N ILE A 84 18.72 1.94 -14.64
CA ILE A 84 18.12 1.71 -13.31
C ILE A 84 18.89 2.49 -12.24
N ALA A 85 20.23 2.41 -12.24
CA ALA A 85 21.07 3.13 -11.29
C ALA A 85 20.90 4.66 -11.42
N ALA A 86 20.85 5.18 -12.65
CA ALA A 86 20.64 6.60 -12.91
C ALA A 86 19.27 7.09 -12.38
N VAL A 87 18.19 6.36 -12.65
CA VAL A 87 16.84 6.70 -12.15
C VAL A 87 16.79 6.63 -10.63
N LYS A 88 17.36 5.58 -10.02
CA LYS A 88 17.45 5.47 -8.55
C LYS A 88 18.19 6.66 -7.92
N LYS A 89 19.31 7.04 -8.52
CA LYS A 89 20.08 8.19 -8.06
C LYS A 89 19.26 9.48 -8.16
N GLN A 90 18.60 9.72 -9.28
CA GLN A 90 17.78 10.91 -9.50
C GLN A 90 16.62 11.00 -8.49
N VAL A 91 15.91 9.88 -8.24
CA VAL A 91 14.85 9.79 -7.21
C VAL A 91 15.41 10.13 -5.83
N ALA A 92 16.58 9.57 -5.47
CA ALA A 92 17.23 9.81 -4.19
C ALA A 92 17.72 11.26 -4.04
N ASP A 93 18.34 11.84 -5.07
CA ASP A 93 18.82 13.22 -5.07
C ASP A 93 17.68 14.23 -4.86
N LEU A 94 16.48 13.91 -5.35
CA LEU A 94 15.27 14.70 -5.12
C LEU A 94 14.59 14.40 -3.75
N GLY A 95 15.12 13.46 -2.97
CA GLY A 95 14.53 13.04 -1.71
C GLY A 95 13.16 12.36 -1.89
N LEU A 96 12.94 11.72 -3.03
CA LEU A 96 11.75 10.93 -3.33
C LEU A 96 11.99 9.45 -3.00
N THR A 97 10.90 8.70 -2.86
CA THR A 97 10.91 7.25 -2.64
C THR A 97 10.07 6.55 -3.71
N ILE A 98 10.57 5.45 -4.27
CA ILE A 98 9.79 4.63 -5.20
C ILE A 98 8.85 3.75 -4.36
N SER A 99 7.53 3.92 -4.52
CA SER A 99 6.51 3.17 -3.77
C SER A 99 6.01 1.93 -4.51
N ALA A 100 5.89 1.99 -5.83
CA ALA A 100 5.39 0.91 -6.65
C ALA A 100 5.80 1.09 -8.12
N HIS A 101 5.45 0.10 -8.94
CA HIS A 101 5.56 0.14 -10.40
C HIS A 101 4.40 -0.64 -11.01
N GLY A 102 3.72 -0.04 -11.97
CA GLY A 102 2.62 -0.72 -12.70
C GLY A 102 1.83 0.26 -13.60
N VAL A 103 0.84 -0.26 -14.28
CA VAL A 103 0.22 -1.60 -14.14
C VAL A 103 0.98 -2.59 -15.04
N ASN A 104 1.41 -3.71 -14.47
CA ASN A 104 2.20 -4.72 -15.17
C ASN A 104 1.38 -6.00 -15.45
N PRO A 105 1.53 -6.62 -16.61
CA PRO A 105 0.85 -7.88 -16.90
C PRO A 105 1.59 -9.05 -16.25
N PHE A 106 0.81 -10.06 -15.86
CA PHE A 106 1.30 -11.40 -15.53
C PHE A 106 0.48 -12.44 -16.28
N SER A 107 1.14 -13.47 -16.77
CA SER A 107 0.52 -14.51 -17.58
C SER A 107 0.89 -15.91 -17.08
N LYS A 108 0.50 -16.95 -17.81
CA LYS A 108 0.92 -18.33 -17.54
C LYS A 108 2.43 -18.57 -17.69
N ASP A 109 3.16 -17.67 -18.36
CA ASP A 109 4.61 -17.77 -18.54
C ASP A 109 5.35 -17.37 -17.26
N ALA A 110 5.70 -18.36 -16.45
CA ALA A 110 6.43 -18.15 -15.20
C ALA A 110 7.81 -17.49 -15.40
N GLY A 111 8.47 -17.72 -16.54
CA GLY A 111 9.75 -17.09 -16.87
C GLY A 111 9.60 -15.59 -17.15
N ALA A 112 8.55 -15.21 -17.87
CA ALA A 112 8.23 -13.81 -18.09
C ALA A 112 7.82 -13.12 -16.78
N ASN A 113 7.04 -13.79 -15.92
CA ASN A 113 6.64 -13.30 -14.62
C ASN A 113 7.86 -13.06 -13.72
N ARG A 114 8.81 -13.97 -13.67
CA ARG A 114 10.06 -13.85 -12.90
C ARG A 114 10.85 -12.59 -13.25
N LYS A 115 10.91 -12.20 -14.49
CA LYS A 115 11.62 -10.98 -14.94
C LYS A 115 11.08 -9.72 -14.29
N TRP A 116 9.78 -9.63 -14.04
CA TRP A 116 9.18 -8.51 -13.31
C TRP A 116 9.66 -8.44 -11.85
N PHE A 117 9.82 -9.58 -11.17
CA PHE A 117 10.33 -9.62 -9.81
C PHE A 117 11.83 -9.31 -9.73
N GLU A 118 12.62 -9.83 -10.67
CA GLU A 118 14.06 -9.49 -10.77
C GLU A 118 14.26 -7.99 -11.03
N PHE A 119 13.48 -7.42 -11.94
CA PHE A 119 13.45 -5.99 -12.18
C PHE A 119 13.02 -5.19 -10.94
N ALA A 120 11.93 -5.57 -10.29
CA ALA A 120 11.45 -4.91 -9.09
C ALA A 120 12.51 -4.93 -7.97
N LYS A 121 13.21 -6.07 -7.79
CA LYS A 121 14.31 -6.20 -6.85
C LYS A 121 15.49 -5.28 -7.21
N ALA A 122 15.90 -5.22 -8.48
CA ALA A 122 16.98 -4.35 -8.96
C ALA A 122 16.67 -2.87 -8.74
N VAL A 123 15.44 -2.45 -9.00
CA VAL A 123 14.98 -1.07 -8.78
C VAL A 123 14.76 -0.77 -7.30
N GLY A 124 14.40 -1.75 -6.49
CA GLY A 124 14.02 -1.59 -5.08
C GLY A 124 12.53 -1.28 -4.90
N ILE A 125 11.68 -1.83 -5.77
CA ILE A 125 10.22 -1.66 -5.73
C ILE A 125 9.63 -2.65 -4.71
N PRO A 126 8.89 -2.19 -3.69
CA PRO A 126 8.31 -3.06 -2.67
C PRO A 126 6.98 -3.72 -3.09
N CYS A 127 6.31 -3.15 -4.10
CA CYS A 127 5.01 -3.59 -4.57
C CYS A 127 4.87 -3.40 -6.08
N ILE A 128 4.43 -4.43 -6.77
CA ILE A 128 4.12 -4.40 -8.21
C ILE A 128 2.62 -4.25 -8.38
N SER A 129 2.16 -3.10 -8.88
CA SER A 129 0.77 -2.93 -9.33
C SER A 129 0.57 -3.74 -10.62
N ALA A 130 -0.50 -4.53 -10.71
CA ALA A 130 -0.62 -5.56 -11.73
C ALA A 130 -2.04 -5.79 -12.23
N ASP A 131 -2.14 -6.29 -13.46
CA ASP A 131 -3.33 -6.90 -14.06
C ASP A 131 -3.04 -8.36 -14.43
N PRO A 132 -3.03 -9.29 -13.45
CA PRO A 132 -2.65 -10.67 -13.67
C PRO A 132 -3.76 -11.47 -14.37
N ASP A 133 -3.38 -12.30 -15.33
CA ASP A 133 -4.26 -13.33 -15.86
C ASP A 133 -4.53 -14.42 -14.80
N PRO A 134 -5.70 -15.06 -14.80
CA PRO A 134 -6.04 -16.08 -13.80
C PRO A 134 -5.07 -17.26 -13.74
N ASP A 135 -4.41 -17.61 -14.83
CA ASP A 135 -3.43 -18.70 -14.90
C ASP A 135 -2.01 -18.30 -14.46
N SER A 136 -1.79 -17.04 -14.10
CA SER A 136 -0.50 -16.55 -13.57
C SER A 136 -0.30 -16.85 -12.09
N PHE A 137 -1.36 -17.03 -11.30
CA PHE A 137 -1.30 -17.08 -9.85
C PHE A 137 -0.44 -18.22 -9.28
N ALA A 138 -0.32 -19.35 -10.01
CA ALA A 138 0.56 -20.44 -9.58
C ALA A 138 2.01 -19.96 -9.44
N SER A 139 2.53 -19.28 -10.47
CA SER A 139 3.89 -18.71 -10.43
C SER A 139 4.00 -17.52 -9.49
N LEU A 140 2.96 -16.67 -9.40
CA LEU A 140 2.97 -15.53 -8.49
C LEU A 140 3.08 -15.95 -7.02
N ASN A 141 2.40 -17.03 -6.59
CA ASN A 141 2.52 -17.56 -5.23
C ASN A 141 3.95 -17.92 -4.83
N GLU A 142 4.74 -18.43 -5.76
CA GLU A 142 6.14 -18.77 -5.49
C GLU A 142 7.04 -17.51 -5.55
N LEU A 143 6.83 -16.66 -6.54
CA LEU A 143 7.65 -15.47 -6.75
C LEU A 143 7.50 -14.44 -5.62
N VAL A 144 6.29 -14.21 -5.09
CA VAL A 144 6.11 -13.28 -3.97
C VAL A 144 6.81 -13.75 -2.70
N LYS A 145 6.94 -15.08 -2.49
CA LYS A 145 7.70 -15.66 -1.37
C LYS A 145 9.20 -15.53 -1.58
N GLU A 146 9.67 -15.89 -2.78
CA GLU A 146 11.09 -15.91 -3.11
C GLU A 146 11.72 -14.51 -3.04
N PHE A 147 11.01 -13.52 -3.58
CA PHE A 147 11.53 -12.14 -3.68
C PHE A 147 11.13 -11.25 -2.51
N ASP A 148 10.15 -11.67 -1.70
CA ASP A 148 9.49 -10.86 -0.66
C ASP A 148 8.96 -9.52 -1.19
N ILE A 149 8.37 -9.55 -2.40
CA ILE A 149 7.78 -8.41 -3.09
C ILE A 149 6.27 -8.67 -3.22
N ARG A 150 5.46 -7.65 -2.93
CA ARG A 150 4.01 -7.73 -3.06
C ARG A 150 3.59 -7.59 -4.52
N VAL A 151 2.48 -8.24 -4.87
CA VAL A 151 1.72 -8.01 -6.10
C VAL A 151 0.35 -7.48 -5.71
N ALA A 152 -0.03 -6.35 -6.26
CA ALA A 152 -1.29 -5.68 -5.95
C ALA A 152 -2.13 -5.55 -7.23
N ILE A 153 -3.26 -6.26 -7.29
CA ILE A 153 -4.16 -6.21 -8.44
C ILE A 153 -4.76 -4.82 -8.54
N HIS A 154 -4.52 -4.17 -9.67
CA HIS A 154 -5.14 -2.90 -10.04
C HIS A 154 -6.47 -3.18 -10.73
N ASN A 155 -7.55 -2.63 -10.19
CA ASN A 155 -8.86 -2.70 -10.81
C ASN A 155 -8.99 -1.66 -11.93
N HIS A 156 -9.79 -1.99 -12.91
CA HIS A 156 -10.19 -1.05 -13.96
C HIS A 156 -11.70 -0.81 -13.92
N GLY A 157 -12.19 0.07 -14.79
CA GLY A 157 -13.62 0.41 -14.86
C GLY A 157 -14.51 -0.72 -15.33
N PRO A 158 -15.81 -0.47 -15.52
CA PRO A 158 -16.78 -1.46 -15.99
C PRO A 158 -16.31 -2.23 -17.22
N THR A 159 -16.75 -3.49 -17.33
CA THR A 159 -16.35 -4.49 -18.33
C THR A 159 -14.99 -5.16 -18.13
N HIS A 160 -14.13 -4.66 -17.25
CA HIS A 160 -12.88 -5.34 -16.92
C HIS A 160 -13.11 -6.50 -15.95
N ARG A 161 -12.25 -7.54 -15.99
CA ARG A 161 -12.34 -8.71 -15.09
C ARG A 161 -12.22 -8.35 -13.60
N TYR A 162 -11.47 -7.31 -13.29
CA TYR A 162 -11.29 -6.77 -11.93
C TYR A 162 -12.00 -5.41 -11.80
N ASN A 163 -13.31 -5.34 -12.07
CA ASN A 163 -14.00 -4.07 -12.00
C ASN A 163 -14.67 -3.80 -10.64
N LYS A 164 -14.90 -4.85 -9.85
CA LYS A 164 -15.50 -4.78 -8.51
C LYS A 164 -14.50 -5.24 -7.45
N ALA A 165 -14.62 -4.71 -6.24
CA ALA A 165 -13.77 -5.13 -5.13
C ALA A 165 -13.92 -6.65 -4.82
N ILE A 166 -15.12 -7.19 -4.99
CA ILE A 166 -15.38 -8.63 -4.80
C ILE A 166 -14.66 -9.49 -5.86
N ASP A 167 -14.45 -8.98 -7.08
CA ASP A 167 -13.73 -9.72 -8.12
C ASP A 167 -12.25 -9.86 -7.75
N VAL A 168 -11.65 -8.78 -7.24
CA VAL A 168 -10.29 -8.81 -6.72
C VAL A 168 -10.18 -9.77 -5.53
N LEU A 169 -11.10 -9.69 -4.56
CA LEU A 169 -11.10 -10.61 -3.40
C LEU A 169 -11.17 -12.06 -3.82
N ARG A 170 -12.08 -12.41 -4.72
CA ARG A 170 -12.21 -13.79 -5.23
C ARG A 170 -10.95 -14.29 -5.93
N ALA A 171 -10.26 -13.38 -6.64
CA ALA A 171 -9.02 -13.71 -7.31
C ALA A 171 -7.88 -14.00 -6.32
N ILE A 172 -7.83 -13.30 -5.16
CA ILE A 172 -6.69 -13.38 -4.25
C ILE A 172 -6.92 -14.27 -3.01
N GLU A 173 -8.18 -14.62 -2.67
CA GLU A 173 -8.53 -15.25 -1.38
C GLU A 173 -7.77 -16.55 -1.07
N LYS A 174 -7.42 -17.34 -2.11
CA LYS A 174 -6.74 -18.64 -1.99
C LYS A 174 -5.22 -18.56 -2.22
N HIS A 175 -4.70 -17.35 -2.39
CA HIS A 175 -3.31 -17.12 -2.75
C HIS A 175 -2.50 -16.52 -1.59
N ASP A 176 -1.18 -16.52 -1.74
CA ASP A 176 -0.26 -15.99 -0.74
C ASP A 176 -0.70 -14.58 -0.26
N PRO A 177 -0.61 -14.28 1.04
CA PRO A 177 -1.01 -12.97 1.57
C PRO A 177 -0.34 -11.77 0.92
N ARG A 178 0.84 -11.92 0.30
CA ARG A 178 1.53 -10.84 -0.42
C ARG A 178 0.87 -10.48 -1.75
N ILE A 179 -0.08 -11.29 -2.22
CA ILE A 179 -0.92 -10.98 -3.38
C ILE A 179 -2.19 -10.31 -2.87
N GLY A 180 -2.41 -9.06 -3.25
CA GLY A 180 -3.51 -8.24 -2.74
C GLY A 180 -4.02 -7.26 -3.79
N ALA A 181 -4.44 -6.08 -3.36
CA ALA A 181 -5.08 -5.08 -4.18
C ALA A 181 -4.31 -3.75 -4.20
N CYS A 182 -4.23 -3.15 -5.37
CA CYS A 182 -4.04 -1.73 -5.60
C CYS A 182 -5.39 -1.16 -6.02
N ALA A 183 -6.11 -0.53 -5.08
CA ALA A 183 -7.45 -0.05 -5.35
C ALA A 183 -7.42 1.30 -6.07
N ASP A 184 -7.71 1.32 -7.36
CA ASP A 184 -8.04 2.56 -8.05
C ASP A 184 -9.47 2.97 -7.68
N LEU A 185 -9.57 3.98 -6.83
CA LEU A 185 -10.84 4.42 -6.26
C LEU A 185 -11.74 5.07 -7.30
N GLY A 186 -11.15 5.71 -8.32
CA GLY A 186 -11.92 6.30 -9.42
C GLY A 186 -12.55 5.22 -10.30
N HIS A 187 -11.84 4.17 -10.61
CA HIS A 187 -12.43 3.06 -11.36
C HIS A 187 -13.52 2.34 -10.57
N TYR A 188 -13.40 2.24 -9.24
CA TYR A 188 -14.50 1.73 -8.40
C TYR A 188 -15.70 2.68 -8.39
N ILE A 189 -15.49 4.01 -8.35
CA ILE A 189 -16.56 5.01 -8.51
C ILE A 189 -17.31 4.78 -9.84
N ARG A 190 -16.59 4.68 -10.96
CA ARG A 190 -17.18 4.36 -12.27
C ARG A 190 -17.94 3.04 -12.29
N SER A 191 -17.52 2.08 -11.47
CA SER A 191 -18.19 0.80 -11.30
C SER A 191 -19.33 0.85 -10.27
N GLY A 192 -19.71 2.02 -9.75
CA GLY A 192 -20.80 2.20 -8.80
C GLY A 192 -20.48 1.74 -7.37
N GLU A 193 -19.18 1.65 -6.99
CA GLU A 193 -18.75 1.28 -5.64
C GLU A 193 -18.23 2.49 -4.87
N LYS A 194 -18.55 2.56 -3.58
CA LYS A 194 -18.10 3.66 -2.73
C LYS A 194 -16.67 3.41 -2.24
N PRO A 195 -15.74 4.36 -2.41
CA PRO A 195 -14.34 4.23 -2.04
C PRO A 195 -14.09 3.66 -0.64
N THR A 196 -14.79 4.18 0.38
CA THR A 196 -14.59 3.74 1.77
C THR A 196 -15.11 2.32 2.05
N GLU A 197 -16.13 1.87 1.34
CA GLU A 197 -16.65 0.50 1.44
C GLU A 197 -15.67 -0.49 0.79
N VAL A 198 -15.11 -0.13 -0.37
CA VAL A 198 -14.05 -0.89 -1.04
C VAL A 198 -12.83 -1.06 -0.13
N ILE A 199 -12.33 0.02 0.49
CA ILE A 199 -11.20 -0.03 1.41
C ILE A 199 -11.48 -1.00 2.57
N ARG A 200 -12.67 -0.94 3.16
CA ARG A 200 -13.04 -1.86 4.26
C ARG A 200 -13.12 -3.30 3.80
N LEU A 201 -13.66 -3.54 2.61
CA LEU A 201 -13.80 -4.89 2.04
C LEU A 201 -12.43 -5.53 1.77
N LEU A 202 -11.45 -4.75 1.32
CA LEU A 202 -10.09 -5.20 1.00
C LEU A 202 -9.15 -5.24 2.22
N LYS A 203 -9.67 -5.04 3.44
CA LYS A 203 -8.88 -5.08 4.67
C LYS A 203 -7.94 -6.30 4.72
N GLY A 204 -6.67 -6.05 5.08
CA GLY A 204 -5.64 -7.08 5.21
C GLY A 204 -4.99 -7.51 3.88
N ARG A 205 -5.53 -7.04 2.75
CA ARG A 205 -5.01 -7.33 1.40
C ARG A 205 -4.81 -6.07 0.56
N LEU A 206 -4.95 -4.89 1.14
CA LEU A 206 -4.81 -3.61 0.43
C LEU A 206 -3.37 -3.11 0.54
N TYR A 207 -2.67 -2.98 -0.57
CA TYR A 207 -1.25 -2.61 -0.65
C TYR A 207 -0.98 -1.36 -1.48
N GLY A 208 -1.95 -0.96 -2.30
CA GLY A 208 -1.90 0.26 -3.09
C GLY A 208 -3.26 0.94 -3.17
N ILE A 209 -3.22 2.25 -3.36
CA ILE A 209 -4.38 3.11 -3.64
C ILE A 209 -3.98 4.04 -4.79
N HIS A 210 -4.83 4.13 -5.80
CA HIS A 210 -4.83 5.26 -6.70
C HIS A 210 -5.97 6.21 -6.33
N LEU A 211 -5.59 7.43 -5.97
CA LEU A 211 -6.53 8.53 -5.75
C LEU A 211 -6.92 9.10 -7.11
N LYS A 212 -8.13 8.83 -7.50
CA LYS A 212 -8.75 9.29 -8.76
C LYS A 212 -10.21 9.57 -8.50
N ASP A 213 -10.74 10.66 -9.02
CA ASP A 213 -12.12 11.06 -8.79
C ASP A 213 -12.88 11.25 -10.10
N PHE A 214 -14.17 10.96 -10.07
CA PHE A 214 -15.06 11.08 -11.23
C PHE A 214 -16.34 11.81 -10.85
N ALA A 215 -16.90 12.55 -11.84
CA ALA A 215 -18.09 13.38 -11.66
C ALA A 215 -19.33 12.56 -11.30
N GLU A 216 -19.44 11.32 -11.82
CA GLU A 216 -20.62 10.48 -11.64
C GLU A 216 -20.23 9.04 -11.35
N MET A 217 -21.06 8.34 -10.57
CA MET A 217 -20.90 6.91 -10.28
C MET A 217 -21.46 6.02 -11.38
N GLN A 218 -20.92 6.18 -12.59
CA GLN A 218 -21.35 5.45 -13.79
C GLN A 218 -20.20 5.26 -14.77
N ASP A 219 -20.31 4.28 -15.68
CA ASP A 219 -19.23 3.89 -16.59
C ASP A 219 -18.70 5.07 -17.42
N LYS A 220 -19.60 5.77 -18.10
CA LYS A 220 -19.24 6.91 -18.97
C LYS A 220 -19.37 8.20 -18.19
N THR A 221 -18.29 8.60 -17.54
CA THR A 221 -18.20 9.81 -16.74
C THR A 221 -16.86 10.49 -16.95
N LYS A 222 -16.76 11.76 -16.56
CA LYS A 222 -15.58 12.58 -16.71
C LYS A 222 -14.75 12.52 -15.43
N GLY A 223 -13.43 12.38 -15.55
CA GLY A 223 -12.49 12.60 -14.45
C GLY A 223 -12.53 14.04 -13.96
N VAL A 224 -12.38 14.24 -12.68
CA VAL A 224 -12.38 15.56 -12.04
C VAL A 224 -11.27 15.69 -11.03
N ILE A 225 -10.99 16.91 -10.61
CA ILE A 225 -10.08 17.19 -9.49
C ILE A 225 -10.62 16.53 -8.22
N LEU A 226 -9.75 15.96 -7.40
CA LEU A 226 -10.12 15.28 -6.16
C LEU A 226 -11.07 16.11 -5.29
N GLY A 227 -12.14 15.50 -4.84
CA GLY A 227 -13.16 16.11 -4.01
C GLY A 227 -14.22 16.91 -4.78
N LYS A 228 -14.10 17.00 -6.12
CA LYS A 228 -15.15 17.61 -6.97
C LYS A 228 -16.15 16.58 -7.52
N GLY A 229 -15.94 15.30 -7.24
CA GLY A 229 -16.80 14.19 -7.62
C GLY A 229 -17.30 13.40 -6.42
N HIS A 230 -16.98 12.11 -6.41
CA HIS A 230 -17.46 11.16 -5.40
C HIS A 230 -16.37 10.69 -4.43
N LEU A 231 -15.14 11.22 -4.51
CA LEU A 231 -14.04 10.85 -3.63
C LEU A 231 -13.88 11.88 -2.49
N ASP A 232 -14.19 11.45 -1.25
CA ASP A 232 -13.86 12.20 -0.03
C ASP A 232 -12.51 11.75 0.50
N CYS A 233 -11.46 12.56 0.29
CA CYS A 233 -10.10 12.24 0.73
C CYS A 233 -9.98 12.08 2.25
N ASN A 234 -10.76 12.82 3.05
CA ASN A 234 -10.74 12.66 4.52
C ASN A 234 -11.32 11.30 4.92
N ALA A 235 -12.46 10.92 4.35
CA ALA A 235 -13.09 9.63 4.61
C ALA A 235 -12.22 8.46 4.13
N VAL A 236 -11.53 8.62 2.99
CA VAL A 236 -10.57 7.63 2.47
C VAL A 236 -9.43 7.42 3.44
N VAL A 237 -8.77 8.49 3.90
CA VAL A 237 -7.63 8.40 4.82
C VAL A 237 -8.05 7.79 6.16
N ASP A 238 -9.22 8.18 6.71
CA ASP A 238 -9.76 7.57 7.93
C ASP A 238 -10.05 6.07 7.76
N ALA A 239 -10.60 5.66 6.60
CA ALA A 239 -10.83 4.26 6.29
C ALA A 239 -9.52 3.47 6.17
N LEU A 240 -8.46 4.04 5.58
CA LEU A 240 -7.14 3.42 5.48
C LEU A 240 -6.51 3.16 6.86
N LEU A 241 -6.63 4.11 7.79
CA LEU A 241 -6.19 3.91 9.18
C LEU A 241 -6.99 2.81 9.88
N ALA A 242 -8.31 2.75 9.65
CA ALA A 242 -9.18 1.75 10.27
C ALA A 242 -8.93 0.31 9.77
N VAL A 243 -8.35 0.15 8.58
CA VAL A 243 -8.01 -1.17 8.01
C VAL A 243 -6.53 -1.53 8.17
N ASP A 244 -5.76 -0.74 8.87
CA ASP A 244 -4.32 -0.94 9.06
C ASP A 244 -3.54 -0.96 7.74
N PHE A 245 -3.82 0.03 6.86
CA PHE A 245 -3.08 0.18 5.61
C PHE A 245 -1.56 0.22 5.87
N PRO A 246 -0.74 -0.54 5.14
CA PRO A 246 0.68 -0.66 5.43
C PRO A 246 1.41 0.69 5.32
N ALA A 247 2.34 0.98 6.22
CA ALA A 247 3.14 2.21 6.19
C ALA A 247 3.99 2.36 4.90
N ASN A 248 4.32 1.23 4.26
CA ASN A 248 4.99 1.15 2.96
C ASN A 248 4.01 0.81 1.82
N GLY A 249 2.72 0.98 2.02
CA GLY A 249 1.72 0.88 0.96
C GLY A 249 1.83 2.07 0.01
N ALA A 250 1.58 1.85 -1.28
CA ALA A 250 1.55 2.91 -2.27
C ALA A 250 0.23 3.69 -2.15
N PHE A 251 0.32 5.00 -1.91
CA PHE A 251 -0.83 5.90 -1.85
C PHE A 251 -0.60 7.02 -2.84
N SER A 252 -1.02 6.81 -4.09
CA SER A 252 -0.62 7.59 -5.24
C SER A 252 -1.79 8.38 -5.82
N LEU A 253 -1.61 9.68 -6.05
CA LEU A 253 -2.49 10.42 -6.95
C LEU A 253 -2.31 9.89 -8.37
N GLU A 254 -3.39 9.60 -9.07
CA GLU A 254 -3.41 9.34 -10.50
C GLU A 254 -4.44 10.23 -11.19
N TYR A 255 -3.96 11.34 -11.75
CA TYR A 255 -4.76 12.29 -12.50
C TYR A 255 -4.54 12.10 -14.00
N GLU A 256 -5.59 11.85 -14.76
CA GLU A 256 -5.46 11.49 -16.16
C GLU A 256 -5.99 12.55 -17.16
N GLU A 257 -6.74 13.50 -16.64
CA GLU A 257 -7.28 14.57 -17.46
C GLU A 257 -6.18 15.57 -17.85
N ASN A 258 -6.42 16.32 -18.95
CA ASN A 258 -5.52 17.37 -19.41
C ASN A 258 -4.02 16.98 -19.50
N PRO A 259 -3.65 15.85 -20.16
CA PRO A 259 -2.29 15.29 -20.06
C PRO A 259 -1.18 16.21 -20.60
N LYS A 260 -1.52 17.19 -21.46
CA LYS A 260 -0.55 18.13 -22.02
C LYS A 260 -0.21 19.27 -21.07
N ASP A 261 -1.13 19.63 -20.16
CA ASP A 261 -0.94 20.69 -19.15
C ASP A 261 -1.62 20.34 -17.83
N PRO A 262 -1.18 19.27 -17.14
CA PRO A 262 -1.87 18.76 -15.96
C PRO A 262 -1.41 19.42 -14.65
N ILE A 263 -0.38 20.28 -14.66
CA ILE A 263 0.31 20.72 -13.45
C ILE A 263 -0.58 21.50 -12.49
N ALA A 264 -1.42 22.40 -13.03
CA ALA A 264 -2.34 23.18 -12.20
C ALA A 264 -3.36 22.27 -11.48
N ASP A 265 -3.94 21.33 -12.24
CA ASP A 265 -4.93 20.37 -11.74
C ASP A 265 -4.29 19.41 -10.70
N ILE A 266 -3.08 18.91 -10.98
CA ILE A 266 -2.34 18.05 -10.05
C ILE A 266 -2.02 18.79 -8.74
N LYS A 267 -1.68 20.07 -8.78
CA LYS A 267 -1.47 20.90 -7.59
C LYS A 267 -2.74 21.04 -6.76
N GLU A 268 -3.89 21.23 -7.40
CA GLU A 268 -5.17 21.28 -6.70
C GLU A 268 -5.52 19.94 -6.07
N CYS A 269 -5.39 18.83 -6.81
CA CYS A 269 -5.53 17.48 -6.28
C CYS A 269 -4.58 17.20 -5.09
N PHE A 270 -3.31 17.59 -5.23
CA PHE A 270 -2.33 17.45 -4.16
C PHE A 270 -2.75 18.20 -2.90
N ALA A 271 -3.22 19.44 -3.03
CA ALA A 271 -3.64 20.24 -1.88
C ALA A 271 -4.76 19.55 -1.10
N VAL A 272 -5.76 18.99 -1.78
CA VAL A 272 -6.87 18.24 -1.17
C VAL A 272 -6.36 16.97 -0.47
N ALA A 273 -5.58 16.14 -1.17
CA ALA A 273 -5.06 14.90 -0.61
C ALA A 273 -4.09 15.14 0.56
N ASN A 274 -3.19 16.13 0.41
CA ASN A 274 -2.19 16.47 1.44
C ASN A 274 -2.85 17.04 2.72
N ALA A 275 -3.93 17.80 2.60
CA ALA A 275 -4.69 18.26 3.76
C ALA A 275 -5.25 17.08 4.57
N ALA A 276 -5.83 16.08 3.90
CA ALA A 276 -6.35 14.88 4.53
C ALA A 276 -5.24 14.05 5.22
N VAL A 277 -4.12 13.82 4.52
CA VAL A 277 -2.97 13.07 5.04
C VAL A 277 -2.32 13.80 6.23
N SER A 278 -2.11 15.12 6.12
CA SER A 278 -1.49 15.92 7.19
C SER A 278 -2.33 15.92 8.46
N ARG A 279 -3.65 15.95 8.34
CA ARG A 279 -4.60 15.88 9.46
C ARG A 279 -4.40 14.62 10.32
N VAL A 280 -4.14 13.48 9.71
CA VAL A 280 -3.95 12.21 10.43
C VAL A 280 -2.53 12.01 10.89
N ASN A 281 -1.53 12.37 10.06
CA ASN A 281 -0.13 12.26 10.43
C ASN A 281 0.28 13.18 11.60
N ALA A 282 -0.42 14.30 11.80
CA ALA A 282 -0.20 15.18 12.95
C ALA A 282 -0.70 14.59 14.29
N LYS A 283 -1.64 13.64 14.25
CA LYS A 283 -2.22 12.97 15.43
C LYS A 283 -1.49 11.67 15.80
N SER A 284 -0.59 11.20 14.94
CA SER A 284 0.11 9.91 15.05
C SER A 284 1.36 9.97 15.93
#